data_e9d1662dff0fa3589c10deb6d4f4de12
#
_entry.id   e9d1662dff0fa3589c10deb6d4f4de12
#
_cell.length_a   1.000
_cell.length_b   1.000
_cell.length_c   1.000
_cell.angle_alpha   90.00
_cell.angle_beta   90.00
_cell.angle_gamma   90.00
#
_symmetry.space_group_name_H-M   'P 1'
#
loop_
_entity.id
_entity.type
_entity.pdbx_description
1 polymer ?
#
loop_
_entity_poly.entity_id
_entity_poly.type
_entity_poly.pdbx_seq_one_letter_code
_entity_poly.pdbx_strand_id
1 'polypeptide(L)'
;MKNYKIFLAILLSLLMIAGCSKPAPKNEEQSNVQTEKTSDAKDTALNETSSDWNEILEKAKGKTVNFYGWGGDDKRNEWIDSYLIPIMKDKYDVTVNRVGMDIDEINNLLLAEKNSDKDGNVDVVWINGENFANAKKNDFLYGPFTQNLPNFNDYIDAESSDVKFDFGEPVEGMEAPYGKAQFVFLYDSAKIKTPPTNHEELLQLAKENPGKITYAALPDFTGSVFVRNIISDIQGYEDFMNKDLTKDQLEGMLEPSMKYLKELSGYLWNNGESYPPDNPTLENMFADGEVLLAMSYNPNTASMLIAQGKFPDTVKTFVFDKGNIGNTHFLAIGKKSPNKEAAMVMINEILSPEAQISKADPNVLGDLPVVDYDKLTDEQKKSYDAIPSGDATLPQKELAEKRIPEMPAQLVPIIEEIWEEKVLH
;
A
#
# COMPACT_ATOMS: atom_id res chain seq x y z
N MET A 1 12.76 41.00 -32.76
CA MET A 1 12.90 41.03 -34.22
C MET A 1 12.77 39.65 -34.80
N LYS A 2 11.84 39.51 -35.74
CA LYS A 2 11.54 38.42 -36.71
C LYS A 2 11.05 37.08 -36.13
N ASN A 3 9.75 36.83 -36.02
CA ASN A 3 8.72 36.36 -36.99
C ASN A 3 9.20 35.35 -38.02
N TYR A 4 8.61 34.11 -38.00
CA TYR A 4 8.07 33.50 -39.23
C TYR A 4 6.87 32.62 -38.91
N LYS A 5 5.77 32.95 -39.57
CA LYS A 5 4.48 32.25 -39.66
C LYS A 5 4.45 31.44 -40.96
N ILE A 6 3.43 30.53 -41.04
CA ILE A 6 2.76 30.06 -42.27
C ILE A 6 3.35 28.76 -42.83
N PHE A 7 2.58 27.66 -43.10
CA PHE A 7 1.43 27.52 -43.97
C PHE A 7 0.58 26.24 -43.69
N LEU A 8 -0.70 26.46 -43.84
CA LEU A 8 -1.84 25.56 -43.95
C LEU A 8 -1.90 24.89 -45.34
N ALA A 9 -2.34 23.64 -45.45
CA ALA A 9 -2.97 23.12 -46.69
C ALA A 9 -3.95 21.98 -46.38
N ILE A 10 -5.20 22.25 -46.66
CA ILE A 10 -6.38 21.38 -46.73
C ILE A 10 -6.33 20.58 -48.05
N LEU A 11 -6.74 19.33 -48.06
CA LEU A 11 -7.44 18.78 -49.23
C LEU A 11 -8.49 17.72 -48.83
N LEU A 12 -9.72 18.07 -49.13
CA LEU A 12 -10.94 17.27 -49.12
C LEU A 12 -11.01 16.44 -50.44
N SER A 13 -11.50 15.18 -50.36
CA SER A 13 -12.26 14.61 -51.49
C SER A 13 -13.24 13.54 -51.00
N LEU A 14 -14.52 13.85 -51.15
CA LEU A 14 -15.67 12.95 -51.14
C LEU A 14 -15.68 12.03 -52.33
N LEU A 15 -16.19 10.82 -52.17
CA LEU A 15 -17.01 10.17 -53.19
C LEU A 15 -18.00 9.14 -52.54
N MET A 16 -19.27 9.45 -52.69
CA MET A 16 -20.41 8.55 -52.41
C MET A 16 -20.64 7.65 -53.60
N ILE A 17 -21.08 6.42 -53.38
CA ILE A 17 -22.07 5.76 -54.24
C ILE A 17 -23.00 4.89 -53.38
N ALA A 18 -24.29 5.10 -53.56
CA ALA A 18 -25.40 4.39 -52.96
C ALA A 18 -25.83 3.19 -53.78
N GLY A 19 -26.48 2.20 -53.12
CA GLY A 19 -27.15 1.09 -53.80
C GLY A 19 -28.07 0.33 -52.86
N CYS A 20 -29.37 0.63 -52.90
CA CYS A 20 -30.47 -0.06 -52.19
C CYS A 20 -30.83 -1.37 -52.81
N SER A 21 -31.29 -2.36 -52.02
CA SER A 21 -32.58 -3.04 -52.16
C SER A 21 -32.83 -4.17 -51.18
N LYS A 22 -34.01 -4.19 -50.58
CA LYS A 22 -34.71 -5.26 -49.83
C LYS A 22 -35.65 -6.02 -50.75
N PRO A 23 -36.45 -7.05 -50.36
CA PRO A 23 -36.58 -7.84 -49.13
C PRO A 23 -36.80 -9.38 -49.32
N ALA A 24 -37.08 -10.05 -48.21
CA ALA A 24 -37.27 -11.48 -47.90
C ALA A 24 -38.39 -12.21 -48.71
N PRO A 25 -38.56 -13.57 -48.64
CA PRO A 25 -39.19 -14.19 -47.45
C PRO A 25 -38.68 -15.60 -47.02
N LYS A 26 -39.26 -16.07 -45.91
CA LYS A 26 -39.15 -17.33 -45.18
C LYS A 26 -39.34 -18.61 -46.02
N ASN A 27 -38.68 -19.70 -45.60
CA ASN A 27 -39.31 -21.00 -45.32
C ASN A 27 -38.43 -21.92 -44.49
N GLU A 28 -39.05 -22.63 -43.57
CA GLU A 28 -38.52 -23.70 -42.73
C GLU A 28 -38.32 -24.97 -43.55
N GLU A 29 -37.25 -25.74 -43.27
CA GLU A 29 -37.26 -27.19 -43.29
C GLU A 29 -36.07 -27.77 -42.54
N GLN A 30 -36.36 -28.68 -41.62
CA GLN A 30 -35.42 -29.51 -40.88
C GLN A 30 -34.75 -30.55 -41.79
N SER A 31 -33.44 -30.76 -41.66
CA SER A 31 -32.87 -32.10 -41.84
C SER A 31 -31.52 -32.23 -41.14
N ASN A 32 -31.41 -33.27 -40.33
CA ASN A 32 -30.21 -33.80 -39.71
C ASN A 32 -29.11 -34.08 -40.74
N VAL A 33 -27.86 -33.66 -40.48
CA VAL A 33 -26.64 -34.38 -40.93
C VAL A 33 -25.51 -34.16 -39.95
N GLN A 34 -24.85 -35.23 -39.68
CA GLN A 34 -23.71 -35.55 -38.84
C GLN A 34 -22.55 -34.57 -38.82
N THR A 35 -21.97 -34.55 -37.61
CA THR A 35 -20.67 -34.14 -37.17
C THR A 35 -19.50 -34.44 -38.10
N GLU A 36 -18.78 -33.43 -38.54
CA GLU A 36 -17.36 -33.51 -38.80
C GLU A 36 -16.65 -32.48 -37.92
N LYS A 37 -15.78 -33.01 -37.04
CA LYS A 37 -14.81 -32.24 -36.26
C LYS A 37 -13.73 -31.72 -37.19
N THR A 38 -13.68 -30.44 -37.38
CA THR A 38 -12.44 -29.75 -37.79
C THR A 38 -11.94 -28.94 -36.59
N SER A 39 -10.86 -29.43 -36.05
CA SER A 39 -10.01 -28.77 -35.08
C SER A 39 -9.27 -27.64 -35.77
N ASP A 40 -9.51 -26.41 -35.36
CA ASP A 40 -8.53 -25.31 -35.39
C ASP A 40 -8.98 -24.24 -34.40
N ALA A 41 -8.75 -24.55 -33.12
CA ALA A 41 -8.61 -23.54 -32.08
C ALA A 41 -7.20 -23.68 -31.54
N LYS A 42 -6.28 -22.88 -32.06
CA LYS A 42 -5.08 -22.51 -31.30
C LYS A 42 -5.54 -21.57 -30.19
N ASP A 43 -6.15 -22.13 -29.18
CA ASP A 43 -6.17 -21.50 -27.86
C ASP A 43 -4.72 -21.49 -27.37
N THR A 44 -4.16 -20.32 -27.28
CA THR A 44 -2.97 -20.02 -26.49
C THR A 44 -3.29 -20.45 -25.06
N ALA A 45 -2.84 -21.66 -24.70
CA ALA A 45 -2.81 -22.10 -23.31
C ALA A 45 -2.02 -21.05 -22.54
N LEU A 46 -2.71 -20.21 -21.79
CA LEU A 46 -2.13 -19.51 -20.66
C LEU A 46 -1.49 -20.61 -19.83
N ASN A 47 -0.20 -20.55 -19.59
CA ASN A 47 0.51 -21.50 -18.75
C ASN A 47 -0.17 -21.48 -17.38
N GLU A 48 -1.07 -22.43 -17.13
CA GLU A 48 -1.63 -22.63 -15.80
C GLU A 48 -0.46 -23.01 -14.89
N THR A 49 -0.19 -22.16 -13.92
CA THR A 49 0.80 -22.43 -12.89
C THR A 49 0.31 -23.62 -12.07
N SER A 50 1.19 -24.59 -11.77
CA SER A 50 0.84 -25.74 -10.94
C SER A 50 0.35 -25.29 -9.57
N SER A 51 -0.64 -26.00 -9.02
CA SER A 51 -1.05 -25.88 -7.61
C SER A 51 -0.26 -26.81 -6.70
N ASP A 52 0.54 -27.73 -7.24
CA ASP A 52 1.43 -28.60 -6.47
C ASP A 52 2.70 -27.83 -6.09
N TRP A 53 2.90 -27.65 -4.78
CA TRP A 53 4.05 -26.92 -4.26
C TRP A 53 5.40 -27.49 -4.65
N ASN A 54 5.51 -28.82 -4.74
CA ASN A 54 6.76 -29.46 -5.16
C ASN A 54 7.09 -29.15 -6.63
N GLU A 55 6.08 -29.11 -7.50
CA GLU A 55 6.29 -28.69 -8.89
C GLU A 55 6.68 -27.20 -8.98
N ILE A 56 6.06 -26.35 -8.15
CA ILE A 56 6.41 -24.93 -8.06
C ILE A 56 7.89 -24.78 -7.66
N LEU A 57 8.34 -25.50 -6.62
CA LEU A 57 9.74 -25.49 -6.19
C LEU A 57 10.70 -25.94 -7.30
N GLU A 58 10.38 -27.01 -8.02
CA GLU A 58 11.25 -27.51 -9.11
C GLU A 58 11.34 -26.51 -10.26
N LYS A 59 10.23 -25.87 -10.65
CA LYS A 59 10.21 -24.86 -11.71
C LYS A 59 10.90 -23.55 -11.32
N ALA A 60 10.98 -23.25 -10.02
CA ALA A 60 11.63 -22.06 -9.49
C ALA A 60 13.16 -22.13 -9.54
N LYS A 61 13.75 -23.34 -9.47
CA LYS A 61 15.20 -23.53 -9.43
C LYS A 61 15.92 -22.88 -10.60
N GLY A 62 17.01 -22.19 -10.30
CA GLY A 62 17.86 -21.51 -11.30
C GLY A 62 17.23 -20.27 -11.91
N LYS A 63 16.04 -19.85 -11.47
CA LYS A 63 15.36 -18.67 -11.95
C LYS A 63 15.85 -17.38 -11.29
N THR A 64 15.59 -16.27 -11.94
CA THR A 64 15.78 -14.92 -11.38
C THR A 64 14.42 -14.27 -11.20
N VAL A 65 14.19 -13.66 -10.04
CA VAL A 65 13.02 -12.88 -9.69
C VAL A 65 13.41 -11.41 -9.60
N ASN A 66 12.84 -10.56 -10.42
CA ASN A 66 12.95 -9.11 -10.30
C ASN A 66 11.89 -8.61 -9.32
N PHE A 67 12.34 -8.12 -8.18
CA PHE A 67 11.49 -7.59 -7.11
C PHE A 67 11.49 -6.06 -7.14
N TYR A 68 10.38 -5.50 -7.57
CA TYR A 68 10.16 -4.06 -7.70
C TYR A 68 9.50 -3.48 -6.44
N GLY A 69 9.99 -2.34 -6.00
CA GLY A 69 9.39 -1.58 -4.91
C GLY A 69 10.10 -0.25 -4.70
N TRP A 70 9.50 0.63 -3.91
CA TRP A 70 10.11 1.92 -3.59
C TRP A 70 11.50 1.74 -2.95
N GLY A 71 12.48 2.41 -3.51
CA GLY A 71 13.88 2.24 -3.12
C GLY A 71 14.36 3.18 -1.99
N GLY A 72 13.51 4.07 -1.48
CA GLY A 72 13.89 5.10 -0.51
C GLY A 72 13.97 4.65 0.96
N ASP A 73 13.69 3.38 1.27
CA ASP A 73 13.79 2.81 2.60
C ASP A 73 15.07 1.96 2.74
N ASP A 74 16.11 2.56 3.31
CA ASP A 74 17.43 1.91 3.48
C ASP A 74 17.36 0.63 4.33
N LYS A 75 16.51 0.59 5.36
CA LYS A 75 16.36 -0.57 6.24
C LYS A 75 15.70 -1.74 5.55
N ARG A 76 14.65 -1.49 4.77
CA ARG A 76 14.02 -2.51 3.94
C ARG A 76 14.97 -3.03 2.87
N ASN A 77 15.70 -2.12 2.23
CA ASN A 77 16.72 -2.48 1.24
C ASN A 77 17.80 -3.37 1.85
N GLU A 78 18.31 -3.01 3.04
CA GLU A 78 19.31 -3.77 3.78
C GLU A 78 18.78 -5.16 4.17
N TRP A 79 17.53 -5.27 4.65
CA TRP A 79 16.93 -6.55 4.99
C TRP A 79 16.76 -7.47 3.76
N ILE A 80 16.32 -6.92 2.63
CA ILE A 80 16.22 -7.67 1.39
C ILE A 80 17.59 -8.17 0.96
N ASP A 81 18.60 -7.29 0.96
CA ASP A 81 19.94 -7.60 0.46
C ASP A 81 20.72 -8.56 1.38
N SER A 82 20.57 -8.44 2.72
CA SER A 82 21.34 -9.21 3.69
C SER A 82 20.64 -10.49 4.20
N TYR A 83 19.31 -10.53 4.18
CA TYR A 83 18.51 -11.66 4.65
C TYR A 83 17.84 -12.43 3.51
N LEU A 84 16.96 -11.75 2.74
CA LEU A 84 16.11 -12.42 1.76
C LEU A 84 16.91 -12.97 0.57
N ILE A 85 17.79 -12.18 -0.03
CA ILE A 85 18.58 -12.61 -1.21
C ILE A 85 19.45 -13.83 -0.91
N PRO A 86 20.22 -13.89 0.20
CA PRO A 86 21.01 -15.07 0.55
C PRO A 86 20.14 -16.31 0.77
N ILE A 87 19.04 -16.22 1.51
CA ILE A 87 18.16 -17.35 1.79
C ILE A 87 17.54 -17.89 0.50
N MET A 88 17.06 -17.01 -0.38
CA MET A 88 16.49 -17.43 -1.66
C MET A 88 17.50 -18.18 -2.52
N LYS A 89 18.75 -17.72 -2.51
CA LYS A 89 19.81 -18.40 -3.27
C LYS A 89 20.20 -19.74 -2.66
N ASP A 90 20.43 -19.77 -1.35
CA ASP A 90 20.98 -20.96 -0.67
C ASP A 90 19.94 -22.07 -0.51
N LYS A 91 18.69 -21.73 -0.19
CA LYS A 91 17.63 -22.71 0.10
C LYS A 91 16.89 -23.16 -1.17
N TYR A 92 16.71 -22.27 -2.15
CA TYR A 92 15.83 -22.50 -3.30
C TYR A 92 16.53 -22.43 -4.66
N ASP A 93 17.82 -22.05 -4.69
CA ASP A 93 18.56 -21.73 -5.93
C ASP A 93 17.83 -20.68 -6.79
N VAL A 94 17.15 -19.73 -6.16
CA VAL A 94 16.49 -18.58 -6.81
C VAL A 94 17.34 -17.31 -6.60
N THR A 95 17.64 -16.63 -7.69
CA THR A 95 18.31 -15.32 -7.62
C THR A 95 17.28 -14.23 -7.51
N VAL A 96 17.39 -13.33 -6.53
CA VAL A 96 16.51 -12.16 -6.40
C VAL A 96 17.28 -10.92 -6.84
N ASN A 97 16.70 -10.16 -7.75
CA ASN A 97 17.19 -8.86 -8.21
C ASN A 97 16.26 -7.77 -7.69
N ARG A 98 16.68 -7.05 -6.64
CA ARG A 98 15.92 -5.92 -6.08
C ARG A 98 16.03 -4.71 -7.01
N VAL A 99 14.88 -4.15 -7.40
CA VAL A 99 14.77 -2.97 -8.26
C VAL A 99 14.02 -1.86 -7.51
N GLY A 100 14.77 -0.82 -7.11
CA GLY A 100 14.18 0.40 -6.52
C GLY A 100 13.56 1.25 -7.64
N MET A 101 12.24 1.50 -7.56
CA MET A 101 11.49 2.26 -8.54
C MET A 101 10.24 2.84 -7.90
N ASP A 102 9.83 4.04 -8.29
CA ASP A 102 8.60 4.64 -7.82
C ASP A 102 7.38 3.93 -8.39
N ILE A 103 6.28 3.90 -7.62
CA ILE A 103 5.11 3.10 -7.97
C ILE A 103 4.46 3.54 -9.28
N ASP A 104 4.48 4.82 -9.62
CA ASP A 104 3.95 5.33 -10.88
C ASP A 104 4.77 4.80 -12.09
N GLU A 105 6.09 4.70 -11.94
CA GLU A 105 6.96 4.12 -12.96
C GLU A 105 6.71 2.62 -13.11
N ILE A 106 6.49 1.90 -11.99
CA ILE A 106 6.13 0.47 -12.00
C ILE A 106 4.78 0.27 -12.70
N ASN A 107 3.77 1.08 -12.39
CA ASN A 107 2.46 1.01 -13.03
C ASN A 107 2.55 1.26 -14.55
N ASN A 108 3.37 2.21 -14.98
CA ASN A 108 3.63 2.48 -16.39
C ASN A 108 4.34 1.29 -17.07
N LEU A 109 5.28 0.63 -16.37
CA LEU A 109 5.95 -0.56 -16.86
C LEU A 109 4.97 -1.73 -17.02
N LEU A 110 4.13 -2.00 -16.01
CA LEU A 110 3.08 -3.04 -16.07
C LEU A 110 2.09 -2.79 -17.22
N LEU A 111 1.71 -1.53 -17.46
CA LEU A 111 0.87 -1.15 -18.60
C LEU A 111 1.58 -1.44 -19.94
N ALA A 112 2.85 -1.11 -20.06
CA ALA A 112 3.64 -1.37 -21.26
C ALA A 112 3.80 -2.89 -21.49
N GLU A 113 4.05 -3.66 -20.43
CA GLU A 113 4.15 -5.12 -20.50
C GLU A 113 2.83 -5.76 -20.94
N LYS A 114 1.69 -5.31 -20.39
CA LYS A 114 0.36 -5.80 -20.78
C LYS A 114 0.12 -5.63 -22.29
N ASN A 115 0.55 -4.52 -22.86
CA ASN A 115 0.36 -4.20 -24.26
C ASN A 115 1.43 -4.84 -25.19
N SER A 116 2.36 -5.62 -24.62
CA SER A 116 3.41 -6.31 -25.33
C SER A 116 3.08 -7.79 -25.57
N ASP A 117 3.50 -8.35 -26.70
CA ASP A 117 3.46 -9.79 -26.97
C ASP A 117 4.62 -10.56 -26.29
N LYS A 118 5.50 -9.85 -25.58
CA LYS A 118 6.66 -10.44 -24.91
C LYS A 118 6.38 -10.68 -23.42
N ASP A 119 7.20 -11.53 -22.82
CA ASP A 119 7.29 -11.69 -21.40
C ASP A 119 7.62 -10.34 -20.72
N GLY A 120 7.09 -10.13 -19.51
CA GLY A 120 7.38 -8.96 -18.69
C GLY A 120 8.65 -9.12 -17.88
N ASN A 121 9.09 -8.02 -17.26
CA ASN A 121 10.22 -7.98 -16.34
C ASN A 121 9.78 -7.85 -14.87
N VAL A 122 8.55 -7.41 -14.63
CA VAL A 122 8.02 -7.27 -13.27
C VAL A 122 7.56 -8.63 -12.79
N ASP A 123 8.39 -9.28 -11.96
CA ASP A 123 8.01 -10.57 -11.37
C ASP A 123 7.24 -10.38 -10.07
N VAL A 124 7.79 -9.62 -9.12
CA VAL A 124 7.11 -9.27 -7.86
C VAL A 124 7.11 -7.76 -7.71
N VAL A 125 5.99 -7.22 -7.24
CA VAL A 125 5.83 -5.80 -6.90
C VAL A 125 5.36 -5.65 -5.46
N TRP A 126 6.00 -4.74 -4.72
CA TRP A 126 5.52 -4.26 -3.43
C TRP A 126 4.48 -3.17 -3.68
N ILE A 127 3.24 -3.40 -3.28
CA ILE A 127 2.08 -2.60 -3.69
C ILE A 127 1.06 -2.50 -2.55
N ASN A 128 0.24 -1.48 -2.58
CA ASN A 128 -0.95 -1.36 -1.73
C ASN A 128 -1.91 -0.27 -2.25
N GLY A 129 -3.11 -0.23 -1.64
CA GLY A 129 -4.09 0.83 -1.77
C GLY A 129 -4.57 1.06 -3.19
N GLU A 130 -4.58 2.32 -3.58
CA GLU A 130 -5.05 2.74 -4.91
C GLU A 130 -4.25 2.11 -6.05
N ASN A 131 -2.97 1.83 -5.81
CA ASN A 131 -2.10 1.21 -6.80
C ASN A 131 -2.50 -0.24 -7.06
N PHE A 132 -2.83 -1.00 -6.00
CA PHE A 132 -3.38 -2.35 -6.14
C PHE A 132 -4.74 -2.31 -6.84
N ALA A 133 -5.67 -1.45 -6.41
CA ALA A 133 -6.99 -1.32 -7.02
C ALA A 133 -6.88 -0.98 -8.52
N ASN A 134 -5.96 -0.08 -8.89
CA ASN A 134 -5.68 0.27 -10.28
C ASN A 134 -5.08 -0.89 -11.06
N ALA A 135 -4.07 -1.56 -10.51
CA ALA A 135 -3.41 -2.69 -11.17
C ALA A 135 -4.37 -3.88 -11.38
N LYS A 136 -5.23 -4.18 -10.39
CA LYS A 136 -6.28 -5.21 -10.47
C LYS A 136 -7.30 -4.86 -11.54
N LYS A 137 -7.86 -3.64 -11.50
CA LYS A 137 -8.85 -3.16 -12.49
C LYS A 137 -8.33 -3.23 -13.92
N ASN A 138 -7.05 -2.97 -14.11
CA ASN A 138 -6.40 -2.98 -15.42
C ASN A 138 -5.84 -4.35 -15.82
N ASP A 139 -6.04 -5.41 -15.04
CA ASP A 139 -5.54 -6.77 -15.30
C ASP A 139 -4.01 -6.81 -15.49
N PHE A 140 -3.28 -6.13 -14.59
CA PHE A 140 -1.81 -6.09 -14.59
C PHE A 140 -1.19 -7.20 -13.74
N LEU A 141 -1.99 -7.81 -12.85
CA LEU A 141 -1.53 -8.76 -11.86
C LEU A 141 -1.90 -10.20 -12.21
N TYR A 142 -1.05 -11.14 -11.79
CA TYR A 142 -1.31 -12.56 -11.84
C TYR A 142 -1.99 -13.00 -10.54
N GLY A 143 -3.00 -13.83 -10.64
CA GLY A 143 -3.71 -14.42 -9.48
C GLY A 143 -5.02 -15.07 -9.88
N PRO A 144 -5.74 -15.67 -8.90
CA PRO A 144 -5.33 -15.83 -7.50
C PRO A 144 -4.15 -16.80 -7.34
N PHE A 145 -3.24 -16.53 -6.37
CA PHE A 145 -2.09 -17.41 -6.13
C PHE A 145 -1.83 -17.72 -4.65
N THR A 146 -2.38 -16.93 -3.71
CA THR A 146 -2.03 -17.03 -2.29
C THR A 146 -2.34 -18.39 -1.68
N GLN A 147 -3.40 -19.05 -2.14
CA GLN A 147 -3.79 -20.39 -1.67
C GLN A 147 -2.77 -21.50 -2.04
N ASN A 148 -1.90 -21.23 -3.02
CA ASN A 148 -0.82 -22.15 -3.40
C ASN A 148 0.40 -22.04 -2.48
N LEU A 149 0.43 -21.08 -1.54
CA LEU A 149 1.55 -20.80 -0.66
C LEU A 149 1.36 -21.51 0.68
N PRO A 150 2.21 -22.52 1.04
CA PRO A 150 2.09 -23.20 2.32
C PRO A 150 2.11 -22.27 3.53
N ASN A 151 3.06 -21.31 3.58
CA ASN A 151 3.17 -20.39 4.71
C ASN A 151 1.97 -19.43 4.83
N PHE A 152 1.29 -19.11 3.71
CA PHE A 152 0.04 -18.37 3.76
C PHE A 152 -1.05 -19.18 4.47
N ASN A 153 -1.21 -20.45 4.10
CA ASN A 153 -2.23 -21.33 4.67
C ASN A 153 -1.96 -21.65 6.15
N ASP A 154 -0.68 -21.86 6.49
CA ASP A 154 -0.27 -22.31 7.82
C ASP A 154 -0.21 -21.17 8.84
N TYR A 155 0.20 -19.96 8.43
CA TYR A 155 0.55 -18.88 9.36
C TYR A 155 -0.25 -17.57 9.19
N ILE A 156 -1.03 -17.40 8.12
CA ILE A 156 -1.79 -16.17 7.90
C ILE A 156 -3.27 -16.40 8.23
N ASP A 157 -3.90 -15.46 8.94
CA ASP A 157 -5.35 -15.43 9.07
C ASP A 157 -5.98 -14.84 7.80
N ALA A 158 -6.35 -15.73 6.87
CA ALA A 158 -6.95 -15.35 5.59
C ALA A 158 -8.34 -14.68 5.75
N GLU A 159 -8.99 -14.84 6.91
CA GLU A 159 -10.30 -14.24 7.20
C GLU A 159 -10.18 -12.84 7.83
N SER A 160 -8.99 -12.46 8.28
CA SER A 160 -8.74 -11.13 8.81
C SER A 160 -9.02 -10.04 7.75
N SER A 161 -9.66 -8.95 8.16
CA SER A 161 -9.89 -7.79 7.29
C SER A 161 -8.59 -7.21 6.71
N ASP A 162 -7.50 -7.27 7.49
CA ASP A 162 -6.17 -6.81 7.11
C ASP A 162 -5.53 -7.62 5.97
N VAL A 163 -6.07 -8.81 5.69
CA VAL A 163 -5.61 -9.72 4.63
C VAL A 163 -6.61 -9.80 3.48
N LYS A 164 -7.91 -9.65 3.78
CA LYS A 164 -8.99 -9.73 2.78
C LYS A 164 -9.16 -8.46 1.96
N PHE A 165 -8.75 -7.32 2.51
CA PHE A 165 -8.94 -6.03 1.88
C PHE A 165 -7.66 -5.21 1.90
N ASP A 166 -7.36 -4.56 0.79
CA ASP A 166 -6.35 -3.52 0.68
C ASP A 166 -7.05 -2.19 0.39
N PHE A 167 -7.05 -1.27 1.38
CA PHE A 167 -7.80 -0.01 1.33
C PHE A 167 -9.25 -0.20 0.83
N GLY A 168 -9.94 -1.18 1.39
CA GLY A 168 -11.32 -1.51 1.05
C GLY A 168 -11.52 -2.25 -0.28
N GLU A 169 -10.48 -2.46 -1.09
CA GLU A 169 -10.55 -3.30 -2.29
C GLU A 169 -10.34 -4.77 -1.92
N PRO A 170 -11.23 -5.71 -2.31
CA PRO A 170 -11.03 -7.13 -2.05
C PRO A 170 -9.74 -7.66 -2.70
N VAL A 171 -8.90 -8.32 -1.91
CA VAL A 171 -7.61 -8.89 -2.36
C VAL A 171 -7.81 -10.09 -3.30
N GLU A 172 -8.79 -10.94 -3.03
CA GLU A 172 -9.17 -12.12 -3.86
C GLU A 172 -7.99 -13.03 -4.21
N GLY A 173 -6.98 -13.08 -3.34
CA GLY A 173 -5.79 -13.92 -3.52
C GLY A 173 -4.80 -13.43 -4.58
N MET A 174 -4.94 -12.18 -5.06
CA MET A 174 -4.08 -11.59 -6.09
C MET A 174 -2.81 -10.92 -5.51
N GLU A 175 -2.76 -10.78 -4.19
CA GLU A 175 -1.61 -10.29 -3.45
C GLU A 175 -1.51 -10.97 -2.09
N ALA A 176 -0.30 -11.06 -1.54
CA ALA A 176 0.00 -11.66 -0.25
C ALA A 176 0.51 -10.60 0.73
N PRO A 177 0.14 -10.64 2.03
CA PRO A 177 0.54 -9.64 2.99
C PRO A 177 2.06 -9.70 3.22
N TYR A 178 2.73 -8.52 3.21
CA TYR A 178 4.16 -8.40 3.45
C TYR A 178 4.48 -7.97 4.89
N GLY A 179 3.82 -6.94 5.35
CA GLY A 179 4.01 -6.34 6.67
C GLY A 179 2.85 -5.43 7.02
N LYS A 180 2.71 -5.08 8.29
CA LYS A 180 1.69 -4.15 8.77
C LYS A 180 2.33 -2.84 9.19
N ALA A 181 1.59 -1.76 8.99
CA ALA A 181 1.93 -0.43 9.47
C ALA A 181 0.75 0.18 10.20
N GLN A 182 1.01 1.14 11.08
CA GLN A 182 -0.02 1.87 11.79
C GLN A 182 0.46 3.30 12.04
N PHE A 183 -0.41 4.25 11.75
CA PHE A 183 -0.16 5.64 12.04
C PHE A 183 -0.01 5.88 13.54
N VAL A 184 1.03 6.59 13.92
CA VAL A 184 1.32 6.95 15.31
C VAL A 184 1.79 8.38 15.40
N PHE A 185 1.59 8.98 16.57
CA PHE A 185 2.18 10.26 16.94
C PHE A 185 3.43 10.05 17.78
N LEU A 186 4.39 10.95 17.64
CA LEU A 186 5.63 11.00 18.41
C LEU A 186 5.66 12.31 19.21
N TYR A 187 6.09 12.25 20.46
CA TYR A 187 6.21 13.42 21.34
C TYR A 187 7.41 13.28 22.28
N ASP A 188 7.92 14.39 22.76
CA ASP A 188 8.96 14.42 23.79
C ASP A 188 8.32 14.54 25.18
N SER A 189 8.40 13.47 25.99
CA SER A 189 7.85 13.42 27.34
C SER A 189 8.51 14.39 28.34
N ALA A 190 9.67 14.95 27.98
CA ALA A 190 10.27 16.04 28.73
C ALA A 190 9.49 17.36 28.55
N LYS A 191 8.87 17.56 27.37
CA LYS A 191 8.12 18.77 27.00
C LYS A 191 6.62 18.62 27.22
N ILE A 192 6.05 17.50 26.81
CA ILE A 192 4.60 17.19 26.96
C ILE A 192 4.46 16.10 28.01
N LYS A 193 3.78 16.39 29.13
CA LYS A 193 3.61 15.42 30.22
C LYS A 193 2.48 14.43 29.97
N THR A 194 1.42 14.87 29.30
CA THR A 194 0.27 14.05 28.92
C THR A 194 0.00 14.32 27.43
N PRO A 195 0.24 13.34 26.54
CA PRO A 195 -0.07 13.51 25.14
C PRO A 195 -1.59 13.53 24.91
N PRO A 196 -2.08 14.17 23.84
CA PRO A 196 -3.51 14.18 23.51
C PRO A 196 -4.00 12.77 23.16
N THR A 197 -5.21 12.43 23.60
CA THR A 197 -5.85 11.13 23.35
C THR A 197 -6.96 11.20 22.29
N ASN A 198 -7.24 12.39 21.78
CA ASN A 198 -8.28 12.65 20.76
C ASN A 198 -8.04 14.00 20.08
N HIS A 199 -8.86 14.29 19.05
CA HIS A 199 -8.77 15.54 18.28
C HIS A 199 -9.03 16.80 19.14
N GLU A 200 -9.92 16.75 20.15
CA GLU A 200 -10.23 17.92 20.99
C GLU A 200 -9.02 18.31 21.86
N GLU A 201 -8.35 17.31 22.45
CA GLU A 201 -7.14 17.51 23.24
C GLU A 201 -5.96 17.94 22.37
N LEU A 202 -5.87 17.45 21.10
CA LEU A 202 -4.90 17.93 20.13
C LEU A 202 -5.08 19.41 19.81
N LEU A 203 -6.32 19.85 19.60
CA LEU A 203 -6.63 21.28 19.39
C LEU A 203 -6.28 22.11 20.60
N GLN A 204 -6.56 21.61 21.82
CA GLN A 204 -6.20 22.29 23.05
C GLN A 204 -4.67 22.43 23.18
N LEU A 205 -3.92 21.36 22.89
CA LEU A 205 -2.46 21.41 22.89
C LEU A 205 -1.93 22.44 21.88
N ALA A 206 -2.54 22.54 20.68
CA ALA A 206 -2.16 23.52 19.69
C ALA A 206 -2.46 24.96 20.13
N LYS A 207 -3.60 25.20 20.78
CA LYS A 207 -3.97 26.51 21.37
C LYS A 207 -3.01 26.95 22.48
N GLU A 208 -2.54 26.00 23.30
CA GLU A 208 -1.57 26.26 24.36
C GLU A 208 -0.14 26.48 23.84
N ASN A 209 0.16 25.96 22.66
CA ASN A 209 1.48 26.00 22.02
C ASN A 209 1.37 26.47 20.55
N PRO A 210 0.91 27.70 20.29
CA PRO A 210 0.69 28.17 18.92
C PRO A 210 1.99 28.17 18.12
N GLY A 211 1.91 27.67 16.90
CA GLY A 211 3.03 27.54 15.98
C GLY A 211 3.97 26.35 16.29
N LYS A 212 3.61 25.47 17.24
CA LYS A 212 4.46 24.34 17.67
C LYS A 212 3.95 22.97 17.25
N ILE A 213 2.90 22.90 16.46
CA ILE A 213 2.37 21.65 15.91
C ILE A 213 2.19 21.84 14.42
N THR A 214 2.41 20.81 13.64
CA THR A 214 2.10 20.72 12.21
C THR A 214 2.06 19.26 11.77
N TYR A 215 1.73 19.04 10.50
CA TYR A 215 1.78 17.74 9.81
C TYR A 215 2.30 17.98 8.38
N ALA A 216 2.69 16.91 7.68
CA ALA A 216 3.19 17.02 6.32
C ALA A 216 2.09 17.47 5.34
N ALA A 217 2.44 18.24 4.33
CA ALA A 217 1.51 18.67 3.29
C ALA A 217 0.93 17.47 2.54
N LEU A 218 -0.37 17.51 2.21
CA LEU A 218 -0.95 16.54 1.29
C LEU A 218 -0.39 16.81 -0.13
N PRO A 219 -0.15 15.78 -0.95
CA PRO A 219 -0.53 14.38 -0.76
C PRO A 219 0.54 13.50 -0.09
N ASP A 220 1.49 14.05 0.73
CA ASP A 220 2.38 13.19 1.51
C ASP A 220 1.58 12.12 2.24
N PHE A 221 2.03 10.85 2.17
CA PHE A 221 1.28 9.71 2.68
C PHE A 221 0.94 9.85 4.17
N THR A 222 1.88 10.32 5.00
CA THR A 222 1.69 10.50 6.45
C THR A 222 0.80 11.72 6.74
N GLY A 223 0.94 12.80 5.98
CA GLY A 223 0.05 13.96 6.09
C GLY A 223 -1.38 13.62 5.70
N SER A 224 -1.58 12.87 4.62
CA SER A 224 -2.89 12.41 4.16
C SER A 224 -3.55 11.48 5.19
N VAL A 225 -2.80 10.54 5.78
CA VAL A 225 -3.36 9.67 6.83
C VAL A 225 -3.67 10.44 8.11
N PHE A 226 -2.90 11.47 8.48
CA PHE A 226 -3.26 12.34 9.61
C PHE A 226 -4.66 12.94 9.43
N VAL A 227 -4.97 13.49 8.25
CA VAL A 227 -6.30 14.05 7.95
C VAL A 227 -7.39 12.99 8.07
N ARG A 228 -7.19 11.79 7.51
CA ARG A 228 -8.15 10.68 7.60
C ARG A 228 -8.29 10.15 9.04
N ASN A 229 -7.20 10.15 9.81
CA ASN A 229 -7.25 9.79 11.23
C ASN A 229 -8.08 10.78 12.07
N ILE A 230 -7.95 12.08 11.79
CA ILE A 230 -8.79 13.12 12.40
C ILE A 230 -10.26 12.93 12.02
N ILE A 231 -10.56 12.63 10.75
CA ILE A 231 -11.93 12.34 10.31
C ILE A 231 -12.48 11.15 11.09
N SER A 232 -11.72 10.08 11.21
CA SER A 232 -12.12 8.87 11.93
C SER A 232 -12.31 9.11 13.44
N ASP A 233 -11.49 9.95 14.06
CA ASP A 233 -11.64 10.29 15.47
C ASP A 233 -12.88 11.16 15.74
N ILE A 234 -13.22 12.09 14.84
CA ILE A 234 -14.41 12.94 14.96
C ILE A 234 -15.70 12.15 14.68
N GLN A 235 -15.76 11.43 13.58
CA GLN A 235 -17.01 10.92 12.99
C GLN A 235 -17.12 9.39 12.99
N GLY A 236 -16.05 8.66 13.33
CA GLY A 236 -15.94 7.23 13.09
C GLY A 236 -15.50 6.96 11.64
N TYR A 237 -15.02 5.76 11.36
CA TYR A 237 -14.57 5.35 10.03
C TYR A 237 -15.67 4.59 9.26
N GLU A 238 -16.67 4.04 9.94
CA GLU A 238 -17.64 3.10 9.38
C GLU A 238 -18.44 3.71 8.22
N ASP A 239 -18.83 4.97 8.34
CA ASP A 239 -19.61 5.67 7.31
C ASP A 239 -18.78 5.97 6.04
N PHE A 240 -17.44 5.91 6.14
CA PHE A 240 -16.51 6.16 5.04
C PHE A 240 -16.01 4.88 4.37
N MET A 241 -16.53 3.69 4.75
CA MET A 241 -16.14 2.43 4.11
C MET A 241 -16.85 2.15 2.78
N ASN A 242 -17.75 3.03 2.32
CA ASN A 242 -18.40 2.92 1.03
C ASN A 242 -17.54 3.60 -0.05
N LYS A 243 -16.90 2.79 -0.90
CA LYS A 243 -16.02 3.26 -1.99
C LYS A 243 -16.74 4.05 -3.12
N ASP A 244 -18.06 3.98 -3.18
CA ASP A 244 -18.87 4.61 -4.23
C ASP A 244 -19.38 6.00 -3.82
N LEU A 245 -18.91 6.57 -2.70
CA LEU A 245 -19.24 7.93 -2.29
C LEU A 245 -18.69 8.96 -3.32
N THR A 246 -19.58 9.83 -3.77
CA THR A 246 -19.20 10.93 -4.67
C THR A 246 -18.58 12.10 -3.91
N LYS A 247 -17.87 12.99 -4.61
CA LYS A 247 -17.29 14.20 -4.00
C LYS A 247 -18.34 15.04 -3.27
N ASP A 248 -19.51 15.27 -3.88
CA ASP A 248 -20.60 16.07 -3.26
C ASP A 248 -21.11 15.43 -1.96
N GLN A 249 -21.20 14.08 -1.90
CA GLN A 249 -21.58 13.37 -0.68
C GLN A 249 -20.49 13.48 0.38
N LEU A 250 -19.23 13.28 0.01
CA LEU A 250 -18.10 13.43 0.92
C LEU A 250 -17.96 14.86 1.45
N GLU A 251 -18.12 15.90 0.64
CA GLU A 251 -18.08 17.29 1.11
C GLU A 251 -19.09 17.54 2.24
N GLY A 252 -20.33 17.05 2.08
CA GLY A 252 -21.34 17.18 3.11
C GLY A 252 -21.02 16.36 4.38
N MET A 253 -20.50 15.15 4.20
CA MET A 253 -20.14 14.28 5.32
C MET A 253 -18.93 14.82 6.08
N LEU A 254 -17.93 15.36 5.38
CA LEU A 254 -16.66 15.83 5.94
C LEU A 254 -16.73 17.23 6.56
N GLU A 255 -17.85 17.96 6.46
CA GLU A 255 -17.98 19.32 6.98
C GLU A 255 -17.49 19.48 8.43
N PRO A 256 -17.87 18.59 9.41
CA PRO A 256 -17.39 18.71 10.79
C PRO A 256 -15.87 18.60 10.89
N SER A 257 -15.26 17.65 10.17
CA SER A 257 -13.81 17.41 10.20
C SER A 257 -13.04 18.52 9.50
N MET A 258 -13.51 19.01 8.37
CA MET A 258 -12.88 20.13 7.67
C MET A 258 -12.96 21.43 8.49
N LYS A 259 -14.08 21.68 9.16
CA LYS A 259 -14.22 22.81 10.09
C LYS A 259 -13.22 22.72 11.24
N TYR A 260 -13.06 21.53 11.82
CA TYR A 260 -12.06 21.29 12.85
C TYR A 260 -10.64 21.53 12.34
N LEU A 261 -10.28 20.96 11.20
CA LEU A 261 -8.95 21.14 10.59
C LEU A 261 -8.67 22.61 10.23
N LYS A 262 -9.67 23.36 9.76
CA LYS A 262 -9.56 24.81 9.52
C LYS A 262 -9.37 25.58 10.82
N GLU A 263 -10.04 25.22 11.93
CA GLU A 263 -9.79 25.82 13.24
C GLU A 263 -8.38 25.48 13.73
N LEU A 264 -7.97 24.21 13.63
CA LEU A 264 -6.64 23.75 14.03
C LEU A 264 -5.54 24.51 13.25
N SER A 265 -5.73 24.73 11.94
CA SER A 265 -4.73 25.37 11.08
C SER A 265 -4.28 26.74 11.61
N GLY A 266 -5.18 27.52 12.21
CA GLY A 266 -4.86 28.83 12.80
C GLY A 266 -3.89 28.79 13.99
N TYR A 267 -3.59 27.61 14.53
CA TYR A 267 -2.65 27.41 15.65
C TYR A 267 -1.41 26.60 15.23
N LEU A 268 -1.38 26.12 13.99
CA LEU A 268 -0.27 25.32 13.48
C LEU A 268 0.98 26.17 13.18
N TRP A 269 2.08 25.52 12.95
CA TRP A 269 3.32 26.11 12.44
C TRP A 269 2.99 27.00 11.22
N ASN A 270 3.65 28.15 11.18
CA ASN A 270 3.38 29.19 10.15
C ASN A 270 1.88 29.57 9.99
N ASN A 271 1.10 29.48 11.09
CA ASN A 271 -0.37 29.73 11.11
C ASN A 271 -1.15 28.91 10.08
N GLY A 272 -0.66 27.74 9.67
CA GLY A 272 -1.28 26.90 8.66
C GLY A 272 -1.24 27.46 7.22
N GLU A 273 -0.42 28.48 6.97
CA GLU A 273 -0.23 29.04 5.62
C GLU A 273 0.67 28.14 4.74
N SER A 274 1.47 27.31 5.39
CA SER A 274 2.30 26.29 4.74
C SER A 274 2.55 25.13 5.68
N TYR A 275 2.95 24.00 5.10
CA TYR A 275 3.18 22.73 5.77
C TYR A 275 4.54 22.16 5.34
N PRO A 276 5.22 21.33 6.17
CA PRO A 276 6.39 20.59 5.73
C PRO A 276 6.07 19.78 4.45
N PRO A 277 6.95 19.77 3.44
CA PRO A 277 6.65 19.12 2.17
C PRO A 277 6.49 17.59 2.27
N ASP A 278 7.10 16.99 3.27
CA ASP A 278 7.11 15.56 3.51
C ASP A 278 7.35 15.20 4.98
N ASN A 279 7.10 13.94 5.33
CA ASN A 279 7.28 13.46 6.69
C ASN A 279 8.74 13.48 7.18
N PRO A 280 9.77 13.15 6.38
CA PRO A 280 11.17 13.34 6.78
C PRO A 280 11.52 14.77 7.22
N THR A 281 10.97 15.77 6.54
CA THR A 281 11.12 17.19 6.95
C THR A 281 10.45 17.45 8.30
N LEU A 282 9.24 16.93 8.54
CA LEU A 282 8.56 17.04 9.83
C LEU A 282 9.36 16.37 10.96
N GLU A 283 9.92 15.18 10.70
CA GLU A 283 10.78 14.49 11.68
C GLU A 283 12.04 15.32 12.04
N ASN A 284 12.67 15.97 11.06
CA ASN A 284 13.79 16.87 11.30
C ASN A 284 13.38 18.09 12.13
N MET A 285 12.24 18.74 11.82
CA MET A 285 11.70 19.85 12.60
C MET A 285 11.43 19.46 14.07
N PHE A 286 10.93 18.23 14.28
CA PHE A 286 10.73 17.70 15.62
C PHE A 286 12.06 17.43 16.34
N ALA A 287 13.05 16.84 15.68
CA ALA A 287 14.40 16.60 16.22
C ALA A 287 15.07 17.90 16.64
N ASP A 288 14.93 18.96 15.84
CA ASP A 288 15.48 20.31 16.12
C ASP A 288 14.67 21.06 17.18
N GLY A 289 13.52 20.51 17.63
CA GLY A 289 12.66 21.13 18.63
C GLY A 289 11.84 22.33 18.11
N GLU A 290 11.72 22.46 16.80
CA GLU A 290 10.90 23.48 16.15
C GLU A 290 9.42 23.20 16.39
N VAL A 291 9.02 21.92 16.33
CA VAL A 291 7.68 21.44 16.65
C VAL A 291 7.68 20.45 17.82
N LEU A 292 6.53 20.24 18.45
CA LEU A 292 6.34 19.39 19.63
C LEU A 292 5.87 17.97 19.31
N LEU A 293 5.30 17.77 18.12
CA LEU A 293 4.83 16.48 17.64
C LEU A 293 5.47 16.16 16.31
N ALA A 294 5.77 14.89 16.10
CA ALA A 294 5.99 14.29 14.79
C ALA A 294 5.02 13.13 14.59
N MET A 295 5.03 12.54 13.42
CA MET A 295 4.13 11.47 13.01
C MET A 295 4.90 10.41 12.24
N SER A 296 4.43 9.18 12.28
CA SER A 296 4.98 8.11 11.46
C SER A 296 3.92 7.06 11.16
N TYR A 297 4.11 6.35 10.07
CA TYR A 297 3.32 5.17 9.75
C TYR A 297 4.01 3.86 10.21
N ASN A 298 5.22 3.95 10.75
CA ASN A 298 5.90 2.85 11.43
C ASN A 298 5.93 3.10 12.94
N PRO A 299 5.24 2.30 13.76
CA PRO A 299 5.20 2.45 15.22
C PRO A 299 6.57 2.39 15.91
N ASN A 300 7.56 1.81 15.25
CA ASN A 300 8.92 1.67 15.80
C ASN A 300 9.82 2.88 15.52
N THR A 301 9.37 3.88 14.75
CA THR A 301 10.17 5.04 14.32
C THR A 301 10.84 5.76 15.49
N ALA A 302 10.11 6.01 16.58
CA ALA A 302 10.69 6.67 17.75
C ALA A 302 11.90 5.90 18.30
N SER A 303 11.74 4.60 18.53
CA SER A 303 12.81 3.74 19.05
C SER A 303 14.00 3.65 18.08
N MET A 304 13.74 3.57 16.79
CA MET A 304 14.76 3.52 15.75
C MET A 304 15.58 4.83 15.71
N LEU A 305 14.90 5.98 15.74
CA LEU A 305 15.58 7.28 15.68
C LEU A 305 16.31 7.63 16.98
N ILE A 306 15.85 7.15 18.14
CA ILE A 306 16.59 7.20 19.41
C ILE A 306 17.87 6.36 19.30
N ALA A 307 17.77 5.13 18.82
CA ALA A 307 18.95 4.26 18.66
C ALA A 307 20.00 4.84 17.69
N GLN A 308 19.57 5.63 16.70
CA GLN A 308 20.45 6.36 15.79
C GLN A 308 21.00 7.69 16.36
N GLY A 309 20.59 8.07 17.58
CA GLY A 309 20.95 9.33 18.20
C GLY A 309 20.33 10.57 17.56
N LYS A 310 19.30 10.41 16.74
CA LYS A 310 18.56 11.52 16.11
C LYS A 310 17.50 12.11 17.05
N PHE A 311 16.88 11.27 17.89
CA PHE A 311 15.91 11.69 18.89
C PHE A 311 16.47 11.49 20.31
N PRO A 312 16.07 12.32 21.30
CA PRO A 312 16.40 12.10 22.69
C PRO A 312 15.61 10.91 23.28
N ASP A 313 16.16 10.26 24.31
CA ASP A 313 15.56 9.10 25.01
C ASP A 313 14.18 9.39 25.62
N THR A 314 13.82 10.67 25.74
CA THR A 314 12.53 11.12 26.25
C THR A 314 11.41 11.07 25.24
N VAL A 315 11.71 10.81 23.97
CA VAL A 315 10.68 10.65 22.93
C VAL A 315 9.87 9.37 23.16
N LYS A 316 8.57 9.46 22.99
CA LYS A 316 7.60 8.38 23.15
C LYS A 316 6.59 8.40 22.01
N THR A 317 5.91 7.28 21.81
CA THR A 317 4.83 7.09 20.84
C THR A 317 3.47 7.13 21.55
N PHE A 318 2.45 7.65 20.88
CA PHE A 318 1.06 7.53 21.33
C PHE A 318 0.09 7.36 20.14
N VAL A 319 -1.09 6.86 20.44
CA VAL A 319 -2.24 6.75 19.54
C VAL A 319 -3.50 7.30 20.22
N PHE A 320 -4.50 7.68 19.47
CA PHE A 320 -5.77 8.15 20.02
C PHE A 320 -6.57 7.01 20.66
N ASP A 321 -7.48 7.35 21.55
CA ASP A 321 -8.29 6.36 22.29
C ASP A 321 -9.25 5.59 21.37
N LYS A 322 -9.81 6.24 20.33
CA LYS A 322 -10.65 5.58 19.33
C LYS A 322 -9.84 4.75 18.31
N GLY A 323 -8.53 4.87 18.35
CA GLY A 323 -7.61 4.17 17.47
C GLY A 323 -6.98 5.05 16.40
N ASN A 324 -5.95 4.49 15.79
CA ASN A 324 -5.25 5.09 14.66
C ASN A 324 -5.28 4.15 13.46
N ILE A 325 -5.35 4.75 12.27
CA ILE A 325 -5.40 4.05 11.00
C ILE A 325 -4.16 3.17 10.83
N GLY A 326 -4.39 1.92 10.43
CA GLY A 326 -3.35 0.99 10.05
C GLY A 326 -3.69 0.27 8.75
N ASN A 327 -2.66 -0.11 7.99
CA ASN A 327 -2.80 -0.87 6.77
C ASN A 327 -1.84 -2.05 6.71
N THR A 328 -2.02 -2.88 5.71
CA THR A 328 -1.12 -3.95 5.34
C THR A 328 -0.43 -3.56 4.04
N HIS A 329 0.87 -3.82 3.94
CA HIS A 329 1.60 -3.77 2.69
C HIS A 329 1.58 -5.16 2.06
N PHE A 330 1.51 -5.22 0.74
CA PHE A 330 1.35 -6.48 0.04
C PHE A 330 2.43 -6.70 -1.03
N LEU A 331 2.47 -7.94 -1.50
CA LEU A 331 3.28 -8.39 -2.63
C LEU A 331 2.36 -9.00 -3.68
N ALA A 332 2.41 -8.49 -4.89
CA ALA A 332 1.70 -9.02 -6.03
C ALA A 332 2.68 -9.54 -7.10
N ILE A 333 2.18 -10.38 -8.01
CA ILE A 333 2.95 -10.95 -9.12
C ILE A 333 2.48 -10.28 -10.41
N GLY A 334 3.42 -9.84 -11.25
CA GLY A 334 3.10 -9.26 -12.54
C GLY A 334 2.46 -10.28 -13.49
N LYS A 335 1.40 -9.89 -14.18
CA LYS A 335 0.63 -10.76 -15.10
C LYS A 335 1.52 -11.42 -16.17
N LYS A 336 2.47 -10.65 -16.69
CA LYS A 336 3.38 -11.06 -17.77
C LYS A 336 4.70 -11.67 -17.27
N SER A 337 4.86 -11.86 -15.94
CA SER A 337 6.06 -12.51 -15.41
C SER A 337 6.24 -13.90 -16.00
N PRO A 338 7.43 -14.25 -16.53
CA PRO A 338 7.78 -15.61 -16.92
C PRO A 338 8.25 -16.47 -15.73
N ASN A 339 8.36 -15.88 -14.53
CA ASN A 339 8.96 -16.49 -13.33
C ASN A 339 7.96 -16.62 -12.17
N LYS A 340 6.66 -16.85 -12.47
CA LYS A 340 5.58 -16.88 -11.48
C LYS A 340 5.82 -17.85 -10.34
N GLU A 341 6.35 -19.05 -10.64
CA GLU A 341 6.68 -20.06 -9.64
C GLU A 341 7.79 -19.58 -8.70
N ALA A 342 8.85 -18.98 -9.23
CA ALA A 342 9.93 -18.43 -8.43
C ALA A 342 9.46 -17.21 -7.60
N ALA A 343 8.56 -16.40 -8.14
CA ALA A 343 7.90 -15.32 -7.42
C ALA A 343 7.07 -15.84 -6.24
N MET A 344 6.27 -16.91 -6.44
CA MET A 344 5.53 -17.57 -5.36
C MET A 344 6.45 -18.14 -4.29
N VAL A 345 7.59 -18.74 -4.65
CA VAL A 345 8.56 -19.26 -3.68
C VAL A 345 9.15 -18.13 -2.85
N MET A 346 9.50 -16.99 -3.46
CA MET A 346 10.01 -15.82 -2.74
C MET A 346 8.95 -15.24 -1.79
N ILE A 347 7.71 -15.08 -2.25
CA ILE A 347 6.63 -14.57 -1.42
C ILE A 347 6.37 -15.53 -0.25
N ASN A 348 6.35 -16.84 -0.51
CA ASN A 348 6.17 -17.86 0.55
C ASN A 348 7.28 -17.80 1.60
N GLU A 349 8.55 -17.58 1.20
CA GLU A 349 9.65 -17.41 2.17
C GLU A 349 9.45 -16.17 3.03
N ILE A 350 9.04 -15.05 2.44
CA ILE A 350 8.74 -13.81 3.18
C ILE A 350 7.63 -14.02 4.22
N LEU A 351 6.66 -14.90 3.94
CA LEU A 351 5.58 -15.25 4.88
C LEU A 351 5.99 -16.25 5.96
N SER A 352 7.22 -16.77 5.96
CA SER A 352 7.68 -17.67 7.02
C SER A 352 7.75 -16.93 8.36
N PRO A 353 7.45 -17.60 9.49
CA PRO A 353 7.62 -17.00 10.81
C PRO A 353 9.03 -16.45 11.04
N GLU A 354 10.06 -17.12 10.54
CA GLU A 354 11.45 -16.71 10.67
C GLU A 354 11.73 -15.38 9.95
N ALA A 355 11.23 -15.22 8.71
CA ALA A 355 11.36 -13.98 7.95
C ALA A 355 10.56 -12.85 8.60
N GLN A 356 9.33 -13.13 9.05
CA GLN A 356 8.46 -12.14 9.69
C GLN A 356 9.04 -11.65 11.03
N ILE A 357 9.57 -12.55 11.86
CA ILE A 357 10.23 -12.20 13.12
C ILE A 357 11.51 -11.42 12.86
N SER A 358 12.31 -11.83 11.87
CA SER A 358 13.56 -11.14 11.49
C SER A 358 13.31 -9.68 11.12
N LYS A 359 12.31 -9.39 10.28
CA LYS A 359 12.02 -8.01 9.86
C LYS A 359 11.27 -7.18 10.91
N ALA A 360 10.68 -7.83 11.91
CA ALA A 360 9.99 -7.13 13.00
C ALA A 360 10.94 -6.52 14.03
N ASP A 361 12.21 -6.96 14.09
CA ASP A 361 13.21 -6.35 14.96
C ASP A 361 13.46 -4.87 14.56
N PRO A 362 13.23 -3.89 15.45
CA PRO A 362 13.47 -2.47 15.19
C PRO A 362 14.92 -2.13 14.81
N ASN A 363 15.88 -2.98 15.22
CA ASN A 363 17.28 -2.82 14.81
C ASN A 363 17.53 -3.26 13.36
N VAL A 364 16.62 -4.06 12.79
CA VAL A 364 16.69 -4.58 11.43
C VAL A 364 15.80 -3.76 10.50
N LEU A 365 14.48 -3.93 10.58
CA LEU A 365 13.51 -3.20 9.73
C LEU A 365 12.38 -2.57 10.56
N GLY A 366 11.88 -3.27 11.58
CA GLY A 366 10.82 -2.78 12.45
C GLY A 366 9.41 -2.86 11.86
N ASP A 367 9.19 -3.68 10.83
CA ASP A 367 7.86 -3.94 10.28
C ASP A 367 7.02 -4.79 11.23
N LEU A 368 5.75 -4.44 11.41
CA LEU A 368 4.84 -5.28 12.17
C LEU A 368 4.56 -6.60 11.40
N PRO A 369 4.64 -7.76 12.08
CA PRO A 369 4.42 -9.06 11.44
C PRO A 369 3.00 -9.24 10.92
N VAL A 370 2.86 -10.04 9.85
CA VAL A 370 1.55 -10.43 9.30
C VAL A 370 1.11 -11.83 9.75
N VAL A 371 2.00 -12.60 10.36
CA VAL A 371 1.67 -13.93 10.89
C VAL A 371 0.67 -13.83 12.04
N ASP A 372 -0.27 -14.76 12.05
CA ASP A 372 -1.21 -14.95 13.14
C ASP A 372 -0.50 -15.62 14.32
N TYR A 373 -0.39 -14.91 15.44
CA TYR A 373 0.28 -15.39 16.64
C TYR A 373 -0.25 -16.76 17.12
N ASP A 374 -1.58 -16.98 17.02
CA ASP A 374 -2.21 -18.21 17.50
C ASP A 374 -1.86 -19.41 16.64
N LYS A 375 -1.46 -19.22 15.40
CA LYS A 375 -1.00 -20.26 14.47
C LYS A 375 0.47 -20.64 14.65
N LEU A 376 1.24 -19.85 15.42
CA LEU A 376 2.66 -20.12 15.67
C LEU A 376 2.84 -21.30 16.63
N THR A 377 3.91 -22.08 16.43
CA THR A 377 4.37 -23.09 17.39
C THR A 377 4.89 -22.43 18.67
N ASP A 378 5.01 -23.19 19.77
CA ASP A 378 5.53 -22.67 21.04
C ASP A 378 6.97 -22.10 20.93
N GLU A 379 7.80 -22.67 20.04
CA GLU A 379 9.15 -22.18 19.77
C GLU A 379 9.12 -20.85 18.99
N GLN A 380 8.27 -20.77 17.95
CA GLN A 380 8.07 -19.54 17.18
C GLN A 380 7.46 -18.43 18.02
N LYS A 381 6.50 -18.75 18.91
CA LYS A 381 5.95 -17.79 19.88
C LYS A 381 7.03 -17.22 20.80
N LYS A 382 7.93 -18.06 21.31
CA LYS A 382 9.06 -17.56 22.10
C LYS A 382 9.96 -16.62 21.33
N SER A 383 10.21 -16.91 20.05
CA SER A 383 11.02 -16.05 19.19
C SER A 383 10.28 -14.74 18.87
N TYR A 384 8.98 -14.81 18.64
CA TYR A 384 8.11 -13.65 18.44
C TYR A 384 8.07 -12.75 19.69
N ASP A 385 7.88 -13.33 20.87
CA ASP A 385 7.83 -12.63 22.16
C ASP A 385 9.19 -12.02 22.55
N ALA A 386 10.28 -12.53 21.97
CA ALA A 386 11.64 -12.02 22.17
C ALA A 386 12.01 -10.86 21.23
N ILE A 387 11.13 -10.48 20.29
CA ILE A 387 11.36 -9.31 19.43
C ILE A 387 11.56 -8.08 20.31
N PRO A 388 12.66 -7.34 20.18
CA PRO A 388 12.88 -6.16 20.98
C PRO A 388 11.76 -5.14 20.77
N SER A 389 11.05 -4.75 21.83
CA SER A 389 10.24 -3.55 21.80
C SER A 389 11.11 -2.40 22.31
N GLY A 390 11.36 -1.40 21.49
CA GLY A 390 12.05 -0.22 21.97
C GLY A 390 11.21 0.50 23.04
N ASP A 391 11.87 1.13 24.03
CA ASP A 391 11.21 1.83 25.14
C ASP A 391 10.27 2.95 24.71
N ALA A 392 10.39 3.42 23.48
CA ALA A 392 9.55 4.46 22.90
C ALA A 392 8.38 3.91 22.05
N THR A 393 8.37 2.61 21.78
CA THR A 393 7.32 1.93 20.99
C THR A 393 6.21 1.46 21.92
N LEU A 394 4.94 1.62 21.52
CA LEU A 394 3.81 1.06 22.23
C LEU A 394 3.80 -0.47 22.17
N PRO A 395 3.27 -1.15 23.23
CA PRO A 395 3.10 -2.60 23.18
C PRO A 395 2.26 -3.03 21.95
N GLN A 396 2.66 -4.13 21.32
CA GLN A 396 1.96 -4.63 20.12
C GLN A 396 0.47 -4.90 20.35
N LYS A 397 0.13 -5.37 21.56
CA LYS A 397 -1.26 -5.58 21.97
C LYS A 397 -2.06 -4.27 21.95
N GLU A 398 -1.50 -3.18 22.49
CA GLU A 398 -2.15 -1.87 22.49
C GLU A 398 -2.32 -1.32 21.08
N LEU A 399 -1.29 -1.47 20.23
CA LEU A 399 -1.35 -1.10 18.83
C LEU A 399 -2.45 -1.87 18.09
N ALA A 400 -2.56 -3.19 18.32
CA ALA A 400 -3.59 -4.01 17.69
C ALA A 400 -5.01 -3.65 18.16
N GLU A 401 -5.21 -3.41 19.48
CA GLU A 401 -6.51 -3.03 20.05
C GLU A 401 -6.98 -1.65 19.56
N LYS A 402 -6.03 -0.75 19.27
CA LYS A 402 -6.28 0.62 18.80
C LYS A 402 -6.02 0.79 17.29
N ARG A 403 -6.10 -0.29 16.51
CA ARG A 403 -5.95 -0.25 15.06
C ARG A 403 -7.32 -0.15 14.40
N ILE A 404 -7.51 0.89 13.58
CA ILE A 404 -8.69 1.05 12.74
C ILE A 404 -8.30 0.88 11.25
N PRO A 405 -9.23 0.42 10.39
CA PRO A 405 -8.93 0.20 8.97
C PRO A 405 -8.69 1.50 8.22
N GLU A 406 -7.97 1.40 7.11
CA GLU A 406 -7.83 2.49 6.15
C GLU A 406 -9.13 2.68 5.36
N MET A 407 -9.39 3.92 4.94
CA MET A 407 -10.52 4.25 4.07
C MET A 407 -10.30 3.70 2.66
N PRO A 408 -11.39 3.43 1.89
CA PRO A 408 -11.27 2.99 0.51
C PRO A 408 -10.39 3.90 -0.33
N ALA A 409 -9.49 3.29 -1.11
CA ALA A 409 -8.49 3.96 -1.93
C ALA A 409 -9.07 5.05 -2.84
N GLN A 410 -10.28 4.81 -3.37
CA GLN A 410 -10.98 5.74 -4.26
C GLN A 410 -11.36 7.05 -3.58
N LEU A 411 -11.52 7.06 -2.24
CA LEU A 411 -11.90 8.25 -1.48
C LEU A 411 -10.71 9.12 -1.13
N VAL A 412 -9.50 8.55 -1.06
CA VAL A 412 -8.30 9.26 -0.60
C VAL A 412 -8.03 10.53 -1.41
N PRO A 413 -7.90 10.49 -2.76
CA PRO A 413 -7.65 11.70 -3.54
C PRO A 413 -8.80 12.71 -3.47
N ILE A 414 -10.04 12.27 -3.28
CA ILE A 414 -11.20 13.15 -3.14
C ILE A 414 -11.15 13.89 -1.79
N ILE A 415 -10.77 13.19 -0.72
CA ILE A 415 -10.59 13.78 0.62
C ILE A 415 -9.46 14.82 0.59
N GLU A 416 -8.37 14.53 -0.09
CA GLU A 416 -7.24 15.45 -0.26
C GLU A 416 -7.65 16.73 -1.01
N GLU A 417 -8.41 16.60 -2.09
CA GLU A 417 -8.96 17.73 -2.84
C GLU A 417 -9.89 18.58 -1.96
N ILE A 418 -10.79 17.95 -1.19
CA ILE A 418 -11.69 18.66 -0.26
C ILE A 418 -10.89 19.37 0.82
N TRP A 419 -9.85 18.75 1.35
CA TRP A 419 -8.97 19.37 2.34
C TRP A 419 -8.25 20.60 1.74
N GLU A 420 -7.72 20.51 0.53
CA GLU A 420 -7.07 21.62 -0.15
C GLU A 420 -8.03 22.80 -0.30
N GLU A 421 -9.27 22.55 -0.74
CA GLU A 421 -10.30 23.58 -0.94
C GLU A 421 -10.81 24.21 0.36
N LYS A 422 -10.95 23.43 1.45
CA LYS A 422 -11.62 23.89 2.67
C LYS A 422 -10.65 24.29 3.78
N VAL A 423 -9.45 23.75 3.81
CA VAL A 423 -8.48 23.97 4.90
C VAL A 423 -7.31 24.84 4.45
N LEU A 424 -6.72 24.57 3.29
CA LEU A 424 -5.56 25.30 2.82
C LEU A 424 -5.94 26.68 2.25
N HIS A 425 -7.07 26.79 1.56
CA HIS A 425 -7.60 28.01 0.95
C HIS A 425 -8.86 28.52 1.66
#